data_2270343270e9b967453b7ab1e758f47f
#
_entry.id   2270343270e9b967453b7ab1e758f47f
#
_cell.length_a   1.000
_cell.length_b   1.000
_cell.length_c   1.000
_cell.angle_alpha   90.00
_cell.angle_beta   90.00
_cell.angle_gamma   90.00
#
_symmetry.space_group_name_H-M   'P 1'
#
loop_
_entity.id
_entity.type
_entity.pdbx_description
1 polymer ?
#
loop_
_entity_poly.entity_id
_entity_poly.type
_entity_poly.pdbx_seq_one_letter_code
_entity_poly.pdbx_strand_id
1 'polypeptide(L)'
;MMPYNHRKARTVIRVRDAHGNPVANTRLRLSQQSHAFLFGCGAFDALPWANEKKGDPFYGDRVAKWLNLFNYGTLPFYWGRYEPEEGKPAFESTMNAARLLTEKGARLKGHPLCWHTVCADWLMQYDDRTILDKQLQRIHREVTAFAGVIDVWDVINEVVIMPEFDRYDNAVTRLCRRYGRVPLVKAVFDAARAANPKALLLINDFNLSDSYAGLIRDCLDAGVPIGAIGLQTHQHQGYMGAERLGEVLRRFEGFGLPLHFTENTLVSGHLMPGHIVDLNDYQVPEWPTTPEGEVRQAREWEEMLRLLFDHPRVEAVTAWDFTDGGWLGAPSGLLAADNRPKPAYRALERLIRDEWRTECDVTTDENGCADVCGFKGAYTLSDGTKKAPLRLEKDDGVIEVALGERD
;
A
#
# COMPACT_ATOMS: atom_id res chain seq x y z
N MET A 1 18.81 17.77 12.40
CA MET A 1 17.36 17.55 12.62
C MET A 1 17.21 16.18 13.24
N MET A 2 16.34 15.96 14.24
CA MET A 2 16.14 14.59 14.74
C MET A 2 15.46 13.77 13.64
N PRO A 3 15.85 12.50 13.43
CA PRO A 3 15.25 11.67 12.40
C PRO A 3 13.74 11.54 12.64
N TYR A 4 12.98 11.50 11.55
CA TYR A 4 11.53 11.26 11.52
C TYR A 4 10.66 12.35 12.20
N ASN A 5 11.14 13.58 12.42
CA ASN A 5 10.33 14.63 13.07
C ASN A 5 9.02 14.92 12.33
N HIS A 6 9.04 14.94 10.98
CA HIS A 6 7.84 15.15 10.17
C HIS A 6 6.80 14.00 10.29
N ARG A 7 7.23 12.82 10.82
CA ARG A 7 6.35 11.67 11.11
C ARG A 7 5.70 11.77 12.50
N LYS A 8 6.13 12.71 13.32
CA LYS A 8 5.60 12.92 14.68
C LYS A 8 4.71 14.16 14.71
N ALA A 9 3.84 14.20 15.71
CA ALA A 9 3.06 15.37 16.05
C ALA A 9 3.25 15.69 17.55
N ARG A 10 3.33 16.98 17.86
CA ARG A 10 3.31 17.48 19.23
C ARG A 10 2.04 18.29 19.44
N THR A 11 1.26 17.97 20.47
CA THR A 11 0.00 18.63 20.76
C THR A 11 -0.30 18.56 22.27
N VAL A 12 -1.27 19.35 22.71
CA VAL A 12 -1.85 19.24 24.07
C VAL A 12 -3.10 18.40 24.00
N ILE A 13 -3.23 17.41 24.86
CA ILE A 13 -4.51 16.73 25.09
C ILE A 13 -5.20 17.39 26.30
N ARG A 14 -6.52 17.60 26.23
CA ARG A 14 -7.34 18.03 27.35
C ARG A 14 -8.32 16.91 27.66
N VAL A 15 -8.15 16.30 28.84
CA VAL A 15 -8.88 15.12 29.24
C VAL A 15 -9.99 15.49 30.22
N ARG A 16 -11.21 15.05 29.90
CA ARG A 16 -12.40 15.25 30.73
C ARG A 16 -13.04 13.91 31.05
N ASP A 17 -13.71 13.85 32.22
CA ASP A 17 -14.54 12.71 32.57
C ASP A 17 -15.90 12.77 31.84
N ALA A 18 -16.76 11.76 32.05
CA ALA A 18 -18.09 11.68 31.46
C ALA A 18 -19.04 12.85 31.88
N HIS A 19 -18.69 13.59 32.94
CA HIS A 19 -19.45 14.75 33.43
C HIS A 19 -18.85 16.09 32.93
N GLY A 20 -17.79 16.02 32.10
CA GLY A 20 -17.11 17.20 31.60
C GLY A 20 -16.08 17.84 32.55
N ASN A 21 -15.83 17.25 33.73
CA ASN A 21 -14.84 17.74 34.68
C ASN A 21 -13.42 17.38 34.20
N PRO A 22 -12.40 18.25 34.46
CA PRO A 22 -11.01 17.92 34.18
C PRO A 22 -10.57 16.64 34.90
N VAL A 23 -9.92 15.75 34.20
CA VAL A 23 -9.20 14.60 34.79
C VAL A 23 -7.84 15.11 35.23
N ALA A 24 -7.81 15.71 36.45
CA ALA A 24 -6.65 16.43 36.94
C ALA A 24 -5.61 15.53 37.64
N ASN A 25 -4.33 15.89 37.51
CA ASN A 25 -3.18 15.25 38.18
C ASN A 25 -3.16 13.73 38.03
N THR A 26 -3.60 13.21 36.88
CA THR A 26 -3.80 11.77 36.65
C THR A 26 -2.77 11.24 35.66
N ARG A 27 -2.15 10.10 36.02
CA ARG A 27 -1.26 9.37 35.11
C ARG A 27 -2.11 8.54 34.15
N LEU A 28 -1.87 8.73 32.85
CA LEU A 28 -2.59 8.06 31.77
C LEU A 28 -1.58 7.38 30.83
N ARG A 29 -1.96 6.19 30.33
CA ARG A 29 -1.20 5.48 29.32
C ARG A 29 -1.66 5.89 27.93
N LEU A 30 -0.74 6.38 27.11
CA LEU A 30 -0.95 6.68 25.69
C LEU A 30 -0.37 5.53 24.87
N SER A 31 -1.20 4.84 24.10
CA SER A 31 -0.82 3.66 23.30
C SER A 31 -1.21 3.83 21.86
N GLN A 32 -0.21 3.80 20.93
CA GLN A 32 -0.48 3.89 19.51
C GLN A 32 -1.13 2.61 18.98
N GLN A 33 -2.23 2.75 18.27
CA GLN A 33 -3.00 1.64 17.68
C GLN A 33 -2.63 1.42 16.21
N SER A 34 -2.46 2.51 15.45
CA SER A 34 -2.04 2.46 14.04
C SER A 34 -1.22 3.68 13.66
N HIS A 35 -0.37 3.52 12.65
CA HIS A 35 0.35 4.60 12.01
C HIS A 35 -0.50 5.34 10.99
N ALA A 36 -0.23 6.66 10.81
CA ALA A 36 -0.69 7.40 9.63
C ALA A 36 0.10 6.99 8.38
N PHE A 37 1.40 6.66 8.52
CA PHE A 37 2.21 6.09 7.45
C PHE A 37 1.71 4.69 7.09
N LEU A 38 1.66 4.39 5.78
CA LEU A 38 1.12 3.15 5.26
C LEU A 38 2.25 2.11 5.08
N PHE A 39 2.38 1.24 6.06
CA PHE A 39 3.21 0.04 5.95
C PHE A 39 2.37 -1.04 5.29
N GLY A 40 2.69 -1.36 4.03
CA GLY A 40 1.86 -2.21 3.19
C GLY A 40 2.48 -3.53 2.79
N CYS A 41 1.60 -4.44 2.37
CA CYS A 41 2.00 -5.67 1.69
C CYS A 41 0.87 -6.15 0.76
N GLY A 42 1.21 -6.95 -0.27
CA GLY A 42 0.21 -7.73 -0.99
C GLY A 42 -0.65 -8.53 0.00
N ALA A 43 -1.97 -8.42 -0.12
CA ALA A 43 -2.92 -9.08 0.78
C ALA A 43 -3.63 -10.25 0.07
N PHE A 44 -2.93 -10.94 -0.84
CA PHE A 44 -3.50 -11.97 -1.70
C PHE A 44 -3.98 -13.20 -0.92
N ASP A 45 -3.30 -13.56 0.15
CA ASP A 45 -3.70 -14.68 1.03
C ASP A 45 -5.00 -14.42 1.81
N ALA A 46 -5.45 -13.16 1.88
CA ALA A 46 -6.73 -12.82 2.49
C ALA A 46 -7.92 -13.33 1.65
N LEU A 47 -7.75 -13.48 0.32
CA LEU A 47 -8.80 -14.00 -0.56
C LEU A 47 -9.19 -15.44 -0.20
N PRO A 48 -8.28 -16.44 -0.26
CA PRO A 48 -8.64 -17.80 0.14
C PRO A 48 -9.09 -17.87 1.61
N TRP A 49 -8.47 -17.11 2.52
CA TRP A 49 -8.84 -17.17 3.93
C TRP A 49 -10.24 -16.59 4.23
N ALA A 50 -10.65 -15.56 3.54
CA ALA A 50 -11.99 -14.98 3.69
C ALA A 50 -13.10 -15.87 3.07
N ASN A 51 -12.75 -16.78 2.19
CA ASN A 51 -13.67 -17.58 1.39
C ASN A 51 -13.48 -19.09 1.63
N GLU A 52 -12.85 -19.80 0.68
CA GLU A 52 -12.78 -21.28 0.69
C GLU A 52 -11.86 -21.87 1.77
N LYS A 53 -10.94 -21.08 2.34
CA LYS A 53 -10.01 -21.50 3.41
C LYS A 53 -10.35 -20.91 4.77
N LYS A 54 -11.59 -20.47 4.95
CA LYS A 54 -12.03 -19.89 6.23
C LYS A 54 -11.89 -20.90 7.37
N GLY A 55 -11.13 -20.50 8.40
CA GLY A 55 -10.85 -21.34 9.57
C GLY A 55 -9.66 -22.30 9.40
N ASP A 56 -9.00 -22.33 8.24
CA ASP A 56 -7.75 -23.07 8.05
C ASP A 56 -6.62 -22.41 8.88
N PRO A 57 -6.02 -23.15 9.83
CA PRO A 57 -5.01 -22.58 10.73
C PRO A 57 -3.74 -22.10 10.02
N PHE A 58 -3.39 -22.67 8.86
CA PHE A 58 -2.24 -22.26 8.06
C PHE A 58 -2.44 -20.85 7.48
N TYR A 59 -3.61 -20.59 6.87
CA TYR A 59 -3.95 -19.26 6.36
C TYR A 59 -4.23 -18.27 7.49
N GLY A 60 -4.84 -18.72 8.59
CA GLY A 60 -5.07 -17.91 9.78
C GLY A 60 -3.77 -17.39 10.41
N ASP A 61 -2.76 -18.25 10.54
CA ASP A 61 -1.42 -17.89 11.03
C ASP A 61 -0.74 -16.87 10.09
N ARG A 62 -0.83 -17.08 8.78
CA ARG A 62 -0.27 -16.17 7.77
C ARG A 62 -0.90 -14.78 7.83
N VAL A 63 -2.23 -14.71 7.87
CA VAL A 63 -2.95 -13.44 7.97
C VAL A 63 -2.72 -12.76 9.31
N ALA A 64 -2.59 -13.50 10.41
CA ALA A 64 -2.23 -12.93 11.71
C ALA A 64 -0.84 -12.28 11.69
N LYS A 65 0.16 -12.92 11.06
CA LYS A 65 1.48 -12.34 10.86
C LYS A 65 1.47 -11.13 9.93
N TRP A 66 0.63 -11.14 8.89
CA TRP A 66 0.41 -10.00 8.01
C TRP A 66 -0.13 -8.81 8.80
N LEU A 67 -1.20 -8.99 9.56
CA LEU A 67 -1.84 -7.96 10.39
C LEU A 67 -0.95 -7.46 11.55
N ASN A 68 0.03 -8.26 11.98
CA ASN A 68 1.00 -7.82 12.97
C ASN A 68 1.93 -6.72 12.43
N LEU A 69 2.24 -6.71 11.14
CA LEU A 69 3.16 -5.72 10.55
C LEU A 69 2.43 -4.60 9.82
N PHE A 70 1.39 -4.93 9.06
CA PHE A 70 0.86 -4.06 8.03
C PHE A 70 -0.48 -3.46 8.40
N ASN A 71 -0.64 -2.19 8.03
CA ASN A 71 -1.89 -1.44 8.12
C ASN A 71 -2.43 -1.05 6.73
N TYR A 72 -1.79 -1.57 5.65
CA TYR A 72 -2.14 -1.25 4.28
C TYR A 72 -2.03 -2.49 3.38
N GLY A 73 -3.12 -2.87 2.72
CA GLY A 73 -3.20 -4.08 1.90
C GLY A 73 -3.49 -3.78 0.43
N THR A 74 -2.79 -4.46 -0.49
CA THR A 74 -3.12 -4.44 -1.91
C THR A 74 -3.92 -5.68 -2.27
N LEU A 75 -5.15 -5.49 -2.80
CA LEU A 75 -6.01 -6.56 -3.31
C LEU A 75 -5.99 -6.59 -4.85
N PRO A 76 -6.01 -7.79 -5.46
CA PRO A 76 -5.90 -7.94 -6.91
C PRO A 76 -7.22 -7.68 -7.63
N PHE A 77 -7.15 -6.86 -8.67
CA PHE A 77 -8.22 -6.59 -9.61
C PHE A 77 -7.78 -6.84 -11.06
N TYR A 78 -6.86 -7.78 -11.28
CA TYR A 78 -6.40 -8.18 -12.63
C TYR A 78 -7.59 -8.62 -13.48
N TRP A 79 -7.93 -7.87 -14.52
CA TRP A 79 -9.23 -8.01 -15.20
C TRP A 79 -9.50 -9.43 -15.69
N GLY A 80 -8.51 -10.07 -16.34
CA GLY A 80 -8.68 -11.42 -16.86
C GLY A 80 -8.85 -12.50 -15.80
N ARG A 81 -8.38 -12.26 -14.56
CA ARG A 81 -8.58 -13.17 -13.41
C ARG A 81 -9.81 -12.80 -12.59
N TYR A 82 -10.08 -11.51 -12.47
CA TYR A 82 -11.20 -11.00 -11.70
C TYR A 82 -12.55 -11.19 -12.42
N GLU A 83 -12.54 -11.10 -13.75
CA GLU A 83 -13.72 -11.28 -14.61
C GLU A 83 -13.33 -12.12 -15.85
N PRO A 84 -13.03 -13.43 -15.65
CA PRO A 84 -12.62 -14.33 -16.74
C PRO A 84 -13.72 -14.55 -17.79
N GLU A 85 -14.98 -14.44 -17.39
CA GLU A 85 -16.15 -14.42 -18.25
C GLU A 85 -16.83 -13.07 -18.13
N GLU A 86 -17.23 -12.50 -19.26
CA GLU A 86 -17.92 -11.21 -19.31
C GLU A 86 -19.17 -11.17 -18.42
N GLY A 87 -19.26 -10.17 -17.56
CA GLY A 87 -20.38 -10.00 -16.64
C GLY A 87 -20.35 -10.88 -15.39
N LYS A 88 -19.27 -11.67 -15.18
CA LYS A 88 -19.12 -12.54 -14.00
C LYS A 88 -17.88 -12.18 -13.17
N PRO A 89 -17.83 -10.98 -12.57
CA PRO A 89 -16.69 -10.59 -11.75
C PRO A 89 -16.63 -11.36 -10.42
N ALA A 90 -15.43 -11.57 -9.89
CA ALA A 90 -15.18 -12.17 -8.58
C ALA A 90 -15.48 -11.19 -7.42
N PHE A 91 -16.59 -10.45 -7.54
CA PHE A 91 -16.97 -9.36 -6.64
C PHE A 91 -17.12 -9.83 -5.18
N GLU A 92 -17.93 -10.87 -4.95
CA GLU A 92 -18.25 -11.33 -3.58
C GLU A 92 -16.99 -11.81 -2.83
N SER A 93 -16.14 -12.59 -3.48
CA SER A 93 -14.92 -13.11 -2.85
C SER A 93 -13.94 -11.99 -2.52
N THR A 94 -13.82 -11.00 -3.39
CA THR A 94 -12.94 -9.84 -3.16
C THR A 94 -13.50 -8.93 -2.07
N MET A 95 -14.82 -8.71 -2.04
CA MET A 95 -15.49 -7.93 -1.00
C MET A 95 -15.37 -8.59 0.38
N ASN A 96 -15.50 -9.93 0.47
CA ASN A 96 -15.30 -10.67 1.71
C ASN A 96 -13.89 -10.46 2.27
N ALA A 97 -12.86 -10.56 1.42
CA ALA A 97 -11.48 -10.30 1.83
C ALA A 97 -11.26 -8.84 2.24
N ALA A 98 -11.84 -7.90 1.49
CA ALA A 98 -11.74 -6.48 1.78
C ALA A 98 -12.37 -6.14 3.15
N ARG A 99 -13.57 -6.59 3.41
CA ARG A 99 -14.25 -6.37 4.70
C ARG A 99 -13.50 -6.97 5.86
N LEU A 100 -13.04 -8.20 5.71
CA LEU A 100 -12.25 -8.89 6.74
C LEU A 100 -11.00 -8.09 7.15
N LEU A 101 -10.26 -7.54 6.20
CA LEU A 101 -9.06 -6.75 6.48
C LEU A 101 -9.41 -5.37 7.06
N THR A 102 -10.45 -4.70 6.55
CA THR A 102 -10.90 -3.40 7.07
C THR A 102 -11.44 -3.50 8.49
N GLU A 103 -12.18 -4.54 8.84
CA GLU A 103 -12.62 -4.83 10.21
C GLU A 103 -11.45 -5.04 11.18
N LYS A 104 -10.30 -5.46 10.66
CA LYS A 104 -9.04 -5.58 11.42
C LYS A 104 -8.20 -4.29 11.41
N GLY A 105 -8.72 -3.21 10.83
CA GLY A 105 -8.09 -1.89 10.82
C GLY A 105 -7.13 -1.63 9.68
N ALA A 106 -7.02 -2.50 8.68
CA ALA A 106 -6.20 -2.27 7.51
C ALA A 106 -6.91 -1.32 6.53
N ARG A 107 -6.16 -0.38 5.94
CA ARG A 107 -6.57 0.38 4.77
C ARG A 107 -6.25 -0.42 3.51
N LEU A 108 -7.05 -0.29 2.47
CA LEU A 108 -6.90 -1.14 1.27
C LEU A 108 -6.71 -0.33 0.00
N LYS A 109 -5.95 -0.92 -0.92
CA LYS A 109 -5.75 -0.47 -2.30
C LYS A 109 -6.21 -1.57 -3.27
N GLY A 110 -6.98 -1.20 -4.28
CA GLY A 110 -7.30 -2.06 -5.41
C GLY A 110 -6.26 -1.89 -6.54
N HIS A 111 -5.76 -2.99 -7.07
CA HIS A 111 -4.69 -3.03 -8.06
C HIS A 111 -4.92 -4.09 -9.14
N PRO A 112 -4.83 -3.72 -10.43
CA PRO A 112 -5.05 -2.41 -11.02
C PRO A 112 -6.42 -2.33 -11.70
N LEU A 113 -6.92 -1.11 -11.97
CA LEU A 113 -8.16 -0.93 -12.73
C LEU A 113 -7.95 -1.02 -14.24
N CYS A 114 -6.82 -0.50 -14.76
CA CYS A 114 -6.47 -0.55 -16.17
C CYS A 114 -5.01 -1.02 -16.33
N TRP A 115 -4.81 -2.16 -17.00
CA TRP A 115 -3.49 -2.73 -17.25
C TRP A 115 -3.51 -3.65 -18.46
N HIS A 116 -2.45 -3.62 -19.25
CA HIS A 116 -2.31 -4.41 -20.46
C HIS A 116 -1.98 -5.89 -20.17
N THR A 117 -1.32 -6.16 -19.03
CA THR A 117 -1.01 -7.53 -18.61
C THR A 117 -2.20 -8.13 -17.83
N VAL A 118 -2.47 -9.42 -18.01
CA VAL A 118 -3.63 -10.11 -17.43
C VAL A 118 -4.95 -9.38 -17.74
N CYS A 119 -5.03 -8.78 -18.95
CA CYS A 119 -6.26 -8.20 -19.47
C CYS A 119 -7.27 -9.32 -19.81
N ALA A 120 -8.56 -9.01 -19.80
CA ALA A 120 -9.59 -9.99 -20.13
C ALA A 120 -9.60 -10.30 -21.64
N ASP A 121 -9.31 -11.55 -22.01
CA ASP A 121 -9.18 -11.99 -23.40
C ASP A 121 -10.46 -11.82 -24.21
N TRP A 122 -11.63 -11.93 -23.56
CA TRP A 122 -12.93 -11.76 -24.22
C TRP A 122 -13.15 -10.34 -24.76
N LEU A 123 -12.38 -9.33 -24.33
CA LEU A 123 -12.40 -7.98 -24.89
C LEU A 123 -11.97 -7.94 -26.36
N MET A 124 -11.11 -8.88 -26.80
CA MET A 124 -10.53 -8.88 -28.13
C MET A 124 -11.58 -9.08 -29.25
N GLN A 125 -12.78 -9.54 -28.94
CA GLN A 125 -13.88 -9.66 -29.89
C GLN A 125 -14.54 -8.32 -30.26
N TYR A 126 -14.24 -7.24 -29.54
CA TYR A 126 -14.86 -5.93 -29.72
C TYR A 126 -13.94 -4.94 -30.45
N ASP A 127 -14.56 -3.91 -31.03
CA ASP A 127 -13.83 -2.76 -31.56
C ASP A 127 -13.26 -1.86 -30.44
N ASP A 128 -12.33 -0.97 -30.79
CA ASP A 128 -11.61 -0.14 -29.82
C ASP A 128 -12.54 0.78 -29.02
N ARG A 129 -13.64 1.28 -29.63
CA ARG A 129 -14.61 2.12 -28.93
C ARG A 129 -15.36 1.33 -27.88
N THR A 130 -15.86 0.16 -28.26
CA THR A 130 -16.56 -0.75 -27.34
C THR A 130 -15.66 -1.21 -26.21
N ILE A 131 -14.38 -1.50 -26.48
CA ILE A 131 -13.39 -1.85 -25.45
C ILE A 131 -13.22 -0.68 -24.47
N LEU A 132 -13.05 0.55 -24.97
CA LEU A 132 -12.96 1.72 -24.10
C LEU A 132 -14.19 1.90 -23.22
N ASP A 133 -15.38 1.81 -23.81
CA ASP A 133 -16.64 1.93 -23.07
C ASP A 133 -16.73 0.87 -21.96
N LYS A 134 -16.37 -0.38 -22.25
CA LYS A 134 -16.33 -1.48 -21.25
C LYS A 134 -15.27 -1.24 -20.16
N GLN A 135 -14.09 -0.72 -20.51
CA GLN A 135 -13.05 -0.35 -19.54
C GLN A 135 -13.56 0.73 -18.57
N LEU A 136 -14.22 1.77 -19.08
CA LEU A 136 -14.76 2.84 -18.25
C LEU A 136 -15.94 2.37 -17.39
N GLN A 137 -16.82 1.52 -17.95
CA GLN A 137 -17.93 0.90 -17.20
C GLN A 137 -17.41 0.01 -16.06
N ARG A 138 -16.36 -0.81 -16.30
CA ARG A 138 -15.71 -1.60 -15.26
C ARG A 138 -15.18 -0.72 -14.15
N ILE A 139 -14.42 0.33 -14.48
CA ILE A 139 -13.86 1.26 -13.49
C ILE A 139 -14.99 1.86 -12.65
N HIS A 140 -16.04 2.36 -13.28
CA HIS A 140 -17.18 2.93 -12.56
C HIS A 140 -17.83 1.89 -11.64
N ARG A 141 -18.06 0.67 -12.14
CA ARG A 141 -18.65 -0.44 -11.36
C ARG A 141 -17.83 -0.75 -10.11
N GLU A 142 -16.53 -1.03 -10.27
CA GLU A 142 -15.68 -1.46 -9.17
C GLU A 142 -15.46 -0.33 -8.15
N VAL A 143 -15.11 0.85 -8.61
CA VAL A 143 -14.83 1.98 -7.72
C VAL A 143 -16.07 2.41 -6.94
N THR A 144 -17.26 2.33 -7.55
CA THR A 144 -18.53 2.61 -6.85
C THR A 144 -18.87 1.51 -5.84
N ALA A 145 -18.76 0.24 -6.26
CA ALA A 145 -19.17 -0.89 -5.42
C ALA A 145 -18.28 -1.08 -4.18
N PHE A 146 -17.00 -0.74 -4.28
CA PHE A 146 -16.06 -0.83 -3.17
C PHE A 146 -15.89 0.48 -2.38
N ALA A 147 -16.59 1.56 -2.72
CA ALA A 147 -16.47 2.85 -2.03
C ALA A 147 -16.74 2.71 -0.50
N GLY A 148 -15.85 3.30 0.30
CA GLY A 148 -15.88 3.19 1.77
C GLY A 148 -15.21 1.91 2.33
N VAL A 149 -14.83 0.96 1.47
CA VAL A 149 -14.04 -0.23 1.82
C VAL A 149 -12.66 -0.16 1.15
N ILE A 150 -12.64 0.13 -0.15
CA ILE A 150 -11.41 0.40 -0.90
C ILE A 150 -11.54 1.80 -1.52
N ASP A 151 -10.80 2.75 -0.95
CA ASP A 151 -10.78 4.14 -1.40
C ASP A 151 -9.40 4.57 -1.93
N VAL A 152 -8.54 3.61 -2.23
CA VAL A 152 -7.24 3.83 -2.88
C VAL A 152 -7.13 2.89 -4.09
N TRP A 153 -6.76 3.42 -5.25
CA TRP A 153 -6.75 2.67 -6.50
C TRP A 153 -5.52 2.96 -7.34
N ASP A 154 -4.84 1.91 -7.80
CA ASP A 154 -3.96 2.00 -8.96
C ASP A 154 -4.87 2.03 -10.20
N VAL A 155 -5.16 3.26 -10.67
CA VAL A 155 -6.14 3.47 -11.77
C VAL A 155 -5.62 2.94 -13.08
N ILE A 156 -4.32 3.16 -13.33
CA ILE A 156 -3.62 2.61 -14.50
C ILE A 156 -2.22 2.15 -14.09
N ASN A 157 -1.80 1.04 -14.65
CA ASN A 157 -0.52 0.40 -14.35
C ASN A 157 0.35 0.29 -15.60
N GLU A 158 1.66 0.64 -15.46
CA GLU A 158 2.72 0.44 -16.46
C GLU A 158 2.42 1.08 -17.81
N VAL A 159 1.95 2.31 -17.79
CA VAL A 159 1.50 3.00 -18.99
C VAL A 159 2.65 3.44 -19.90
N VAL A 160 3.88 3.55 -19.38
CA VAL A 160 5.06 3.92 -20.19
C VAL A 160 5.33 2.86 -21.26
N ILE A 161 5.33 1.57 -20.88
CA ILE A 161 5.56 0.46 -21.82
C ILE A 161 4.32 0.07 -22.64
N MET A 162 3.13 0.44 -22.17
CA MET A 162 1.85 -0.07 -22.64
C MET A 162 1.66 -0.05 -24.16
N PRO A 163 1.97 1.01 -24.93
CA PRO A 163 1.83 1.00 -26.38
C PRO A 163 2.93 0.21 -27.10
N GLU A 164 4.07 0.00 -26.44
CA GLU A 164 5.22 -0.75 -26.99
C GLU A 164 5.11 -2.26 -26.70
N PHE A 165 4.21 -2.66 -25.78
CA PHE A 165 4.06 -4.05 -25.39
C PHE A 165 3.63 -4.92 -26.57
N ASP A 166 4.40 -5.97 -26.88
CA ASP A 166 4.25 -6.82 -28.06
C ASP A 166 4.30 -8.33 -27.78
N ARG A 167 4.36 -8.76 -26.49
CA ARG A 167 4.43 -10.18 -26.14
C ARG A 167 3.19 -10.97 -26.56
N TYR A 168 2.03 -10.33 -26.52
CA TYR A 168 0.74 -10.85 -26.97
C TYR A 168 -0.24 -9.70 -27.22
N ASP A 169 -1.19 -9.93 -28.11
CA ASP A 169 -2.25 -8.97 -28.37
C ASP A 169 -3.18 -8.87 -27.18
N ASN A 170 -3.49 -7.63 -26.77
CA ASN A 170 -4.45 -7.36 -25.71
C ASN A 170 -5.20 -6.05 -25.95
N ALA A 171 -6.38 -5.97 -25.36
CA ALA A 171 -7.30 -4.86 -25.58
C ALA A 171 -6.74 -3.52 -25.10
N VAL A 172 -6.04 -3.48 -23.96
CA VAL A 172 -5.56 -2.22 -23.35
C VAL A 172 -4.38 -1.64 -24.13
N THR A 173 -3.46 -2.46 -24.60
CA THR A 173 -2.40 -2.02 -25.54
C THR A 173 -3.01 -1.43 -26.82
N ARG A 174 -4.06 -2.07 -27.39
CA ARG A 174 -4.79 -1.52 -28.56
C ARG A 174 -5.37 -0.13 -28.27
N LEU A 175 -6.00 0.06 -27.10
CA LEU A 175 -6.52 1.38 -26.70
C LEU A 175 -5.40 2.41 -26.61
N CYS A 176 -4.28 2.05 -25.95
CA CYS A 176 -3.15 2.96 -25.78
C CYS A 176 -2.51 3.36 -27.11
N ARG A 177 -2.37 2.42 -28.05
CA ARG A 177 -1.90 2.70 -29.44
C ARG A 177 -2.88 3.59 -30.20
N ARG A 178 -4.19 3.36 -30.05
CA ARG A 178 -5.23 4.08 -30.76
C ARG A 178 -5.40 5.52 -30.27
N TYR A 179 -5.44 5.73 -28.96
CA TYR A 179 -5.80 7.01 -28.36
C TYR A 179 -4.59 7.80 -27.82
N GLY A 180 -3.48 7.14 -27.59
CA GLY A 180 -2.30 7.70 -26.92
C GLY A 180 -2.34 7.55 -25.40
N ARG A 181 -1.16 7.65 -24.77
CA ARG A 181 -1.01 7.47 -23.31
C ARG A 181 -1.84 8.48 -22.51
N VAL A 182 -1.65 9.77 -22.72
CA VAL A 182 -2.30 10.83 -21.93
C VAL A 182 -3.82 10.81 -22.05
N PRO A 183 -4.43 10.71 -23.25
CA PRO A 183 -5.88 10.60 -23.37
C PRO A 183 -6.46 9.35 -22.70
N LEU A 184 -5.78 8.20 -22.78
CA LEU A 184 -6.23 6.99 -22.09
C LEU A 184 -6.15 7.15 -20.59
N VAL A 185 -5.02 7.65 -20.04
CA VAL A 185 -4.87 7.94 -18.60
C VAL A 185 -5.98 8.87 -18.13
N LYS A 186 -6.22 9.96 -18.88
CA LYS A 186 -7.29 10.91 -18.53
C LYS A 186 -8.66 10.25 -18.47
N ALA A 187 -9.02 9.47 -19.48
CA ALA A 187 -10.34 8.82 -19.53
C ALA A 187 -10.58 7.88 -18.33
N VAL A 188 -9.58 7.05 -17.99
CA VAL A 188 -9.70 6.09 -16.86
C VAL A 188 -9.70 6.80 -15.50
N PHE A 189 -8.91 7.87 -15.34
CA PHE A 189 -8.89 8.68 -14.10
C PHE A 189 -10.20 9.47 -13.91
N ASP A 190 -10.73 10.06 -14.97
CA ASP A 190 -12.01 10.79 -14.93
C ASP A 190 -13.14 9.84 -14.54
N ALA A 191 -13.17 8.62 -15.10
CA ALA A 191 -14.15 7.59 -14.73
C ALA A 191 -14.03 7.17 -13.24
N ALA A 192 -12.82 6.95 -12.75
CA ALA A 192 -12.58 6.60 -11.36
C ALA A 192 -12.96 7.75 -10.40
N ARG A 193 -12.63 8.99 -10.74
CA ARG A 193 -12.97 10.19 -9.96
C ARG A 193 -14.47 10.43 -9.92
N ALA A 194 -15.16 10.22 -11.05
CA ALA A 194 -16.63 10.33 -11.11
C ALA A 194 -17.32 9.26 -10.25
N ALA A 195 -16.76 8.04 -10.20
CA ALA A 195 -17.30 6.93 -9.41
C ALA A 195 -17.14 7.13 -7.91
N ASN A 196 -15.97 7.65 -7.45
CA ASN A 196 -15.72 7.98 -6.06
C ASN A 196 -14.89 9.29 -5.94
N PRO A 197 -15.54 10.42 -5.70
CA PRO A 197 -14.87 11.72 -5.57
C PRO A 197 -13.85 11.81 -4.43
N LYS A 198 -13.91 10.92 -3.43
CA LYS A 198 -13.03 10.90 -2.27
C LYS A 198 -11.86 9.93 -2.41
N ALA A 199 -11.84 9.09 -3.43
CA ALA A 199 -10.80 8.09 -3.60
C ALA A 199 -9.42 8.74 -3.87
N LEU A 200 -8.37 8.15 -3.32
CA LEU A 200 -6.99 8.42 -3.68
C LEU A 200 -6.65 7.62 -4.94
N LEU A 201 -6.39 8.33 -6.03
CA LEU A 201 -6.13 7.75 -7.34
C LEU A 201 -4.65 7.81 -7.68
N LEU A 202 -4.05 6.66 -7.96
CA LEU A 202 -2.63 6.53 -8.30
C LEU A 202 -2.45 6.23 -9.79
N ILE A 203 -1.44 6.86 -10.37
CA ILE A 203 -0.75 6.34 -11.55
C ILE A 203 0.41 5.49 -11.05
N ASN A 204 0.63 4.29 -11.60
CA ASN A 204 1.62 3.33 -11.09
C ASN A 204 2.48 2.78 -12.23
N ASP A 205 3.82 2.75 -12.05
CA ASP A 205 4.74 2.25 -13.07
C ASP A 205 6.05 1.74 -12.46
N PHE A 206 6.69 0.77 -13.13
CA PHE A 206 8.05 0.31 -12.83
C PHE A 206 9.13 1.15 -13.53
N ASN A 207 8.75 1.97 -14.50
CA ASN A 207 9.68 2.86 -15.19
C ASN A 207 9.99 4.06 -14.30
N LEU A 208 11.10 4.00 -13.57
CA LEU A 208 11.51 5.07 -12.65
C LEU A 208 12.37 6.16 -13.32
N SER A 209 12.36 6.25 -14.65
CA SER A 209 13.16 7.19 -15.45
C SER A 209 12.42 8.50 -15.75
N ASP A 210 13.10 9.37 -16.49
CA ASP A 210 12.53 10.64 -16.96
C ASP A 210 11.34 10.44 -17.92
N SER A 211 11.21 9.26 -18.55
CA SER A 211 10.05 8.94 -19.38
C SER A 211 8.75 8.90 -18.55
N TYR A 212 8.80 8.31 -17.37
CA TYR A 212 7.63 8.30 -16.47
C TYR A 212 7.37 9.68 -15.88
N ALA A 213 8.42 10.39 -15.46
CA ALA A 213 8.28 11.76 -14.97
C ALA A 213 7.70 12.71 -16.02
N GLY A 214 8.12 12.57 -17.30
CA GLY A 214 7.55 13.29 -18.42
C GLY A 214 6.07 12.99 -18.64
N LEU A 215 5.71 11.72 -18.64
CA LEU A 215 4.32 11.29 -18.77
C LEU A 215 3.42 11.82 -17.62
N ILE A 216 3.90 11.82 -16.39
CA ILE A 216 3.16 12.38 -15.25
C ILE A 216 2.93 13.88 -15.46
N ARG A 217 3.95 14.62 -15.90
CA ARG A 217 3.82 16.06 -16.23
C ARG A 217 2.76 16.29 -17.28
N ASP A 218 2.83 15.58 -18.41
CA ASP A 218 1.88 15.69 -19.51
C ASP A 218 0.44 15.36 -19.03
N CYS A 219 0.29 14.37 -18.17
CA CYS A 219 -1.01 14.04 -17.56
C CYS A 219 -1.54 15.15 -16.65
N LEU A 220 -0.68 15.72 -15.79
CA LEU A 220 -1.06 16.83 -14.92
C LEU A 220 -1.44 18.08 -15.72
N ASP A 221 -0.68 18.41 -16.78
CA ASP A 221 -0.96 19.53 -17.69
C ASP A 221 -2.29 19.32 -18.46
N ALA A 222 -2.67 18.06 -18.71
CA ALA A 222 -3.98 17.69 -19.27
C ALA A 222 -5.11 17.66 -18.24
N GLY A 223 -4.84 18.00 -16.97
CA GLY A 223 -5.82 18.02 -15.90
C GLY A 223 -6.27 16.64 -15.42
N VAL A 224 -5.38 15.63 -15.48
CA VAL A 224 -5.64 14.32 -14.88
C VAL A 224 -5.62 14.45 -13.34
N PRO A 225 -6.63 13.98 -12.62
CA PRO A 225 -6.72 14.12 -11.17
C PRO A 225 -5.86 13.09 -10.42
N ILE A 226 -4.54 13.09 -10.67
CA ILE A 226 -3.58 12.22 -9.99
C ILE A 226 -3.50 12.63 -8.53
N GLY A 227 -3.81 11.70 -7.62
CA GLY A 227 -3.74 11.92 -6.17
C GLY A 227 -2.43 11.50 -5.53
N ALA A 228 -1.75 10.49 -6.11
CA ALA A 228 -0.43 10.03 -5.68
C ALA A 228 0.32 9.34 -6.84
N ILE A 229 1.64 9.28 -6.74
CA ILE A 229 2.51 8.62 -7.71
C ILE A 229 2.94 7.28 -7.13
N GLY A 230 2.61 6.20 -7.84
CA GLY A 230 3.07 4.84 -7.55
C GLY A 230 4.39 4.54 -8.23
N LEU A 231 5.33 4.00 -7.48
CA LEU A 231 6.68 3.67 -7.90
C LEU A 231 6.92 2.19 -7.57
N GLN A 232 6.98 1.34 -8.58
CA GLN A 232 7.33 -0.07 -8.40
C GLN A 232 8.84 -0.22 -8.29
N THR A 233 9.31 -0.95 -7.30
CA THR A 233 10.74 -1.22 -7.10
C THR A 233 10.97 -2.72 -6.95
N HIS A 234 10.69 -3.46 -8.02
CA HIS A 234 11.02 -4.87 -8.12
C HIS A 234 12.54 -5.04 -8.28
N GLN A 235 13.22 -5.53 -7.26
CA GLN A 235 14.67 -5.58 -7.18
C GLN A 235 15.21 -7.02 -7.13
N HIS A 236 14.70 -7.88 -8.03
CA HIS A 236 15.14 -9.27 -8.13
C HIS A 236 16.61 -9.42 -8.55
N GLN A 237 17.15 -8.41 -9.24
CA GLN A 237 18.54 -8.35 -9.68
C GLN A 237 19.50 -7.75 -8.65
N GLY A 238 18.99 -7.39 -7.47
CA GLY A 238 19.73 -6.79 -6.37
C GLY A 238 19.18 -5.44 -5.94
N TYR A 239 19.43 -5.10 -4.69
CA TYR A 239 19.02 -3.83 -4.09
C TYR A 239 19.71 -2.65 -4.80
N MET A 240 18.92 -1.67 -5.20
CA MET A 240 19.44 -0.50 -5.92
C MET A 240 20.33 0.43 -5.06
N GLY A 241 20.28 0.29 -3.74
CA GLY A 241 21.07 1.10 -2.82
C GLY A 241 20.49 2.49 -2.54
N ALA A 242 20.98 3.12 -1.48
CA ALA A 242 20.48 4.42 -1.00
C ALA A 242 20.69 5.55 -2.01
N GLU A 243 21.81 5.54 -2.75
CA GLU A 243 22.11 6.57 -3.74
C GLU A 243 21.08 6.62 -4.86
N ARG A 244 20.85 5.46 -5.52
CA ARG A 244 19.88 5.35 -6.63
C ARG A 244 18.45 5.56 -6.15
N LEU A 245 18.12 5.09 -4.95
CA LEU A 245 16.81 5.35 -4.35
C LEU A 245 16.60 6.85 -4.10
N GLY A 246 17.66 7.55 -3.64
CA GLY A 246 17.66 9.00 -3.50
C GLY A 246 17.50 9.75 -4.84
N GLU A 247 18.06 9.23 -5.95
CA GLU A 247 17.82 9.78 -7.29
C GLU A 247 16.35 9.64 -7.72
N VAL A 248 15.75 8.48 -7.46
CA VAL A 248 14.33 8.24 -7.72
C VAL A 248 13.47 9.23 -6.93
N LEU A 249 13.73 9.38 -5.63
CA LEU A 249 13.00 10.32 -4.79
C LEU A 249 13.10 11.76 -5.32
N ARG A 250 14.31 12.25 -5.63
CA ARG A 250 14.52 13.60 -6.19
C ARG A 250 13.79 13.82 -7.52
N ARG A 251 13.70 12.78 -8.37
CA ARG A 251 13.00 12.85 -9.66
C ARG A 251 11.50 13.09 -9.49
N PHE A 252 10.89 12.44 -8.51
CA PHE A 252 9.42 12.47 -8.35
C PHE A 252 8.92 13.42 -7.25
N GLU A 253 9.73 13.82 -6.26
CA GLU A 253 9.29 14.72 -5.18
C GLU A 253 8.87 16.11 -5.67
N GLY A 254 9.44 16.56 -6.80
CA GLY A 254 9.17 17.86 -7.41
C GLY A 254 7.73 18.05 -7.92
N PHE A 255 6.97 16.96 -8.10
CA PHE A 255 5.54 17.03 -8.44
C PHE A 255 4.66 17.49 -7.26
N GLY A 256 5.17 17.48 -6.04
CA GLY A 256 4.42 17.89 -4.85
C GLY A 256 3.36 16.90 -4.39
N LEU A 257 3.20 15.78 -5.09
CA LEU A 257 2.26 14.71 -4.77
C LEU A 257 2.86 13.69 -3.78
N PRO A 258 2.03 12.96 -3.02
CA PRO A 258 2.47 11.79 -2.27
C PRO A 258 3.13 10.75 -3.17
N LEU A 259 4.19 10.12 -2.65
CA LEU A 259 4.87 9.00 -3.29
C LEU A 259 4.53 7.70 -2.55
N HIS A 260 4.04 6.70 -3.29
CA HIS A 260 3.82 5.36 -2.81
C HIS A 260 4.79 4.40 -3.48
N PHE A 261 5.66 3.76 -2.73
CA PHE A 261 6.49 2.66 -3.20
C PHE A 261 5.63 1.39 -3.17
N THR A 262 5.03 1.09 -4.31
CA THR A 262 3.84 0.22 -4.40
C THR A 262 4.13 -1.26 -4.47
N GLU A 263 5.31 -1.67 -4.96
CA GLU A 263 5.64 -3.05 -5.30
C GLU A 263 7.13 -3.30 -5.08
N ASN A 264 7.51 -3.46 -3.79
CA ASN A 264 8.91 -3.69 -3.44
C ASN A 264 9.17 -5.18 -3.30
N THR A 265 10.20 -5.67 -4.00
CA THR A 265 10.71 -7.04 -3.85
C THR A 265 12.22 -7.03 -3.64
N LEU A 266 12.66 -7.78 -2.65
CA LEU A 266 14.08 -8.06 -2.38
C LEU A 266 14.21 -9.57 -2.17
N VAL A 267 15.07 -10.25 -2.93
CA VAL A 267 15.17 -11.71 -2.89
C VAL A 267 16.15 -12.19 -1.84
N SER A 268 15.83 -13.30 -1.20
CA SER A 268 16.67 -13.98 -0.19
C SER A 268 17.40 -15.21 -0.72
N GLY A 269 17.36 -15.43 -2.03
CA GLY A 269 18.13 -16.45 -2.73
C GLY A 269 19.28 -15.82 -3.54
N HIS A 270 19.73 -16.53 -4.56
CA HIS A 270 20.60 -15.93 -5.57
C HIS A 270 19.88 -14.80 -6.31
N LEU A 271 20.63 -13.81 -6.79
CA LEU A 271 20.06 -12.71 -7.55
C LEU A 271 19.76 -13.14 -8.98
N MET A 272 18.68 -12.60 -9.54
CA MET A 272 18.42 -12.75 -10.98
C MET A 272 19.56 -12.12 -11.77
N PRO A 273 20.02 -12.76 -12.88
CA PRO A 273 21.10 -12.20 -13.70
C PRO A 273 20.75 -10.82 -14.26
N GLY A 274 21.69 -9.88 -14.16
CA GLY A 274 21.49 -8.47 -14.56
C GLY A 274 21.24 -8.24 -16.07
N HIS A 275 21.46 -9.23 -16.92
CA HIS A 275 21.18 -9.14 -18.36
C HIS A 275 19.70 -9.41 -18.72
N ILE A 276 18.90 -9.90 -17.77
CA ILE A 276 17.45 -10.10 -17.96
C ILE A 276 16.78 -8.72 -18.01
N VAL A 277 16.18 -8.38 -19.14
CA VAL A 277 15.52 -7.08 -19.36
C VAL A 277 14.10 -7.10 -18.81
N ASP A 278 13.31 -8.10 -19.22
CA ASP A 278 12.00 -8.35 -18.66
C ASP A 278 12.09 -9.44 -17.61
N LEU A 279 11.75 -9.10 -16.36
CA LEU A 279 11.85 -10.04 -15.23
C LEU A 279 11.05 -11.32 -15.47
N ASN A 280 9.96 -11.25 -16.25
CA ASN A 280 9.15 -12.43 -16.59
C ASN A 280 9.88 -13.45 -17.50
N ASP A 281 11.00 -13.09 -18.10
CA ASP A 281 11.83 -14.02 -18.88
C ASP A 281 12.66 -14.95 -17.98
N TYR A 282 12.79 -14.61 -16.70
CA TYR A 282 13.50 -15.45 -15.75
C TYR A 282 12.61 -16.56 -15.20
N GLN A 283 12.62 -17.69 -15.91
CA GLN A 283 11.87 -18.88 -15.55
C GLN A 283 12.84 -19.99 -15.11
N VAL A 284 12.86 -20.31 -13.83
CA VAL A 284 13.70 -21.36 -13.25
C VAL A 284 12.83 -22.39 -12.53
N PRO A 285 13.21 -23.69 -12.54
CA PRO A 285 12.42 -24.73 -11.90
C PRO A 285 12.26 -24.52 -10.39
N GLU A 286 13.32 -24.02 -9.74
CA GLU A 286 13.34 -23.72 -8.31
C GLU A 286 14.19 -22.46 -8.06
N TRP A 287 13.69 -21.62 -7.16
CA TRP A 287 14.42 -20.44 -6.70
C TRP A 287 14.40 -20.40 -5.17
N PRO A 288 15.26 -21.18 -4.50
CA PRO A 288 15.22 -21.29 -3.06
C PRO A 288 15.83 -20.08 -2.35
N THR A 289 15.35 -19.80 -1.14
CA THR A 289 16.03 -18.93 -0.17
C THR A 289 17.34 -19.55 0.27
N THR A 290 18.30 -18.72 0.71
CA THR A 290 19.56 -19.17 1.32
C THR A 290 19.81 -18.42 2.64
N PRO A 291 20.54 -19.00 3.61
CA PRO A 291 20.83 -18.33 4.87
C PRO A 291 21.49 -16.96 4.69
N GLU A 292 22.47 -16.86 3.79
CA GLU A 292 23.19 -15.63 3.48
C GLU A 292 22.27 -14.62 2.78
N GLY A 293 21.39 -15.11 1.90
CA GLY A 293 20.41 -14.31 1.20
C GLY A 293 19.33 -13.76 2.15
N GLU A 294 18.89 -14.52 3.15
CA GLU A 294 17.95 -14.04 4.17
C GLU A 294 18.56 -12.90 5.01
N VAL A 295 19.84 -13.01 5.39
CA VAL A 295 20.56 -11.95 6.11
C VAL A 295 20.71 -10.70 5.24
N ARG A 296 21.07 -10.87 3.96
CA ARG A 296 21.16 -9.77 2.98
C ARG A 296 19.81 -9.09 2.82
N GLN A 297 18.74 -9.83 2.57
CA GLN A 297 17.38 -9.32 2.40
C GLN A 297 16.94 -8.48 3.61
N ALA A 298 17.22 -8.95 4.83
CA ALA A 298 16.87 -8.24 6.05
C ALA A 298 17.55 -6.87 6.15
N ARG A 299 18.87 -6.82 5.85
CA ARG A 299 19.64 -5.58 5.87
C ARG A 299 19.15 -4.60 4.80
N GLU A 300 18.89 -5.09 3.59
CA GLU A 300 18.42 -4.28 2.46
C GLU A 300 17.01 -3.71 2.71
N TRP A 301 16.09 -4.51 3.29
CA TRP A 301 14.78 -4.04 3.72
C TRP A 301 14.88 -2.96 4.80
N GLU A 302 15.72 -3.17 5.81
CA GLU A 302 15.90 -2.19 6.88
C GLU A 302 16.43 -0.86 6.35
N GLU A 303 17.48 -0.88 5.51
CA GLU A 303 18.07 0.32 4.90
C GLU A 303 17.05 1.05 4.03
N MET A 304 16.37 0.35 3.12
CA MET A 304 15.38 0.91 2.23
C MET A 304 14.22 1.52 3.01
N LEU A 305 13.67 0.80 3.98
CA LEU A 305 12.50 1.27 4.72
C LEU A 305 12.84 2.48 5.60
N ARG A 306 14.04 2.54 6.22
CA ARG A 306 14.49 3.71 6.96
C ARG A 306 14.59 4.94 6.09
N LEU A 307 15.16 4.82 4.91
CA LEU A 307 15.31 5.91 3.95
C LEU A 307 13.95 6.42 3.46
N LEU A 308 13.05 5.51 3.08
CA LEU A 308 11.71 5.86 2.60
C LEU A 308 10.84 6.44 3.72
N PHE A 309 10.94 5.91 4.93
CA PHE A 309 10.19 6.45 6.08
C PHE A 309 10.69 7.83 6.51
N ASP A 310 11.97 8.16 6.29
CA ASP A 310 12.51 9.51 6.59
C ASP A 310 12.21 10.54 5.49
N HIS A 311 11.68 10.13 4.34
CA HIS A 311 11.39 11.06 3.25
C HIS A 311 9.97 11.65 3.37
N PRO A 312 9.81 13.02 3.44
CA PRO A 312 8.53 13.65 3.78
C PRO A 312 7.42 13.42 2.75
N ARG A 313 7.76 13.16 1.48
CA ARG A 313 6.77 12.91 0.42
C ARG A 313 6.33 11.45 0.32
N VAL A 314 7.06 10.51 0.92
CA VAL A 314 6.67 9.10 0.92
C VAL A 314 5.57 8.88 1.95
N GLU A 315 4.43 8.35 1.55
CA GLU A 315 3.31 8.05 2.45
C GLU A 315 3.04 6.55 2.60
N ALA A 316 3.52 5.74 1.64
CA ALA A 316 3.34 4.30 1.66
C ALA A 316 4.57 3.55 1.14
N VAL A 317 4.87 2.41 1.77
CA VAL A 317 5.84 1.42 1.29
C VAL A 317 5.19 0.04 1.39
N THR A 318 5.07 -0.65 0.25
CA THR A 318 4.35 -1.93 0.13
C THR A 318 5.29 -3.04 -0.32
N ALA A 319 5.50 -4.06 0.50
CA ALA A 319 6.12 -5.31 0.07
C ALA A 319 5.17 -6.01 -0.92
N TRP A 320 5.71 -6.57 -2.02
CA TRP A 320 4.84 -7.22 -3.01
C TRP A 320 4.45 -8.62 -2.55
N ASP A 321 5.43 -9.45 -2.29
CA ASP A 321 5.22 -10.82 -1.81
C ASP A 321 5.31 -10.89 -0.29
N PHE A 322 4.30 -11.49 0.35
CA PHE A 322 4.36 -11.77 1.78
C PHE A 322 5.06 -13.09 2.09
N THR A 323 4.93 -14.06 1.20
CA THR A 323 5.55 -15.38 1.32
C THR A 323 6.41 -15.70 0.10
N ASP A 324 7.44 -16.53 0.30
CA ASP A 324 8.23 -17.05 -0.79
C ASP A 324 7.37 -17.85 -1.78
N GLY A 325 7.78 -17.86 -3.03
CA GLY A 325 7.08 -18.56 -4.12
C GLY A 325 5.91 -17.77 -4.72
N GLY A 326 5.79 -16.47 -4.45
CA GLY A 326 4.81 -15.58 -5.06
C GLY A 326 5.14 -15.30 -6.53
N TRP A 327 5.27 -14.02 -6.89
CA TRP A 327 5.58 -13.65 -8.27
C TRP A 327 6.94 -14.22 -8.73
N LEU A 328 6.98 -14.83 -9.92
CA LEU A 328 8.12 -15.53 -10.52
C LEU A 328 8.61 -16.77 -9.74
N GLY A 329 7.89 -17.22 -8.72
CA GLY A 329 8.39 -18.24 -7.81
C GLY A 329 9.57 -17.79 -6.94
N ALA A 330 9.78 -16.47 -6.86
CA ALA A 330 10.95 -15.88 -6.21
C ALA A 330 10.93 -16.03 -4.68
N PRO A 331 12.10 -16.14 -4.01
CA PRO A 331 12.21 -16.09 -2.56
C PRO A 331 12.20 -14.63 -2.07
N SER A 332 11.17 -13.86 -2.45
CA SER A 332 11.01 -12.43 -2.16
C SER A 332 10.11 -12.15 -0.95
N GLY A 333 9.47 -13.18 -0.40
CA GLY A 333 8.62 -13.06 0.77
C GLY A 333 9.35 -12.64 2.04
N LEU A 334 8.61 -12.13 3.00
CA LEU A 334 9.04 -11.91 4.38
C LEU A 334 8.90 -13.18 5.23
N LEU A 335 8.03 -14.08 4.79
CA LEU A 335 7.90 -15.43 5.32
C LEU A 335 8.40 -16.44 4.28
N ALA A 336 8.95 -17.54 4.76
CA ALA A 336 9.11 -18.73 3.94
C ALA A 336 7.73 -19.32 3.58
N ALA A 337 7.68 -20.23 2.62
CA ALA A 337 6.43 -20.84 2.15
C ALA A 337 5.63 -21.58 3.24
N ASP A 338 6.33 -22.06 4.28
CA ASP A 338 5.76 -22.74 5.47
C ASP A 338 5.31 -21.78 6.58
N ASN A 339 5.24 -20.48 6.31
CA ASN A 339 4.96 -19.39 7.26
C ASN A 339 6.05 -19.11 8.31
N ARG A 340 7.24 -19.69 8.18
CA ARG A 340 8.37 -19.33 9.02
C ARG A 340 8.78 -17.86 8.78
N PRO A 341 8.78 -16.99 9.81
CA PRO A 341 9.28 -15.62 9.66
C PRO A 341 10.76 -15.61 9.33
N LYS A 342 11.14 -14.94 8.24
CA LYS A 342 12.52 -14.69 7.84
C LYS A 342 13.14 -13.54 8.65
N PRO A 343 14.47 -13.38 8.66
CA PRO A 343 15.12 -12.23 9.31
C PRO A 343 14.55 -10.87 8.84
N ALA A 344 14.15 -10.74 7.58
CA ALA A 344 13.52 -9.54 7.06
C ALA A 344 12.19 -9.22 7.77
N TYR A 345 11.33 -10.22 8.02
CA TYR A 345 10.11 -10.03 8.82
C TYR A 345 10.44 -9.45 10.20
N ARG A 346 11.44 -10.03 10.89
CA ARG A 346 11.84 -9.58 12.23
C ARG A 346 12.46 -8.18 12.23
N ALA A 347 13.19 -7.82 11.18
CA ALA A 347 13.73 -6.47 11.01
C ALA A 347 12.59 -5.44 10.88
N LEU A 348 11.59 -5.72 10.03
CA LEU A 348 10.42 -4.86 9.88
C LEU A 348 9.58 -4.79 11.17
N GLU A 349 9.38 -5.92 11.84
CA GLU A 349 8.67 -5.98 13.13
C GLU A 349 9.31 -5.05 14.15
N ARG A 350 10.62 -5.12 14.35
CA ARG A 350 11.38 -4.23 15.24
C ARG A 350 11.21 -2.76 14.86
N LEU A 351 11.30 -2.42 13.54
CA LEU A 351 11.13 -1.04 13.09
C LEU A 351 9.72 -0.52 13.37
N ILE A 352 8.70 -1.27 12.97
CA ILE A 352 7.32 -0.80 12.94
C ILE A 352 6.67 -0.88 14.33
N ARG A 353 6.98 -1.96 15.10
CA ARG A 353 6.30 -2.24 16.36
C ARG A 353 7.03 -1.73 17.58
N ASP A 354 8.36 -1.52 17.48
CA ASP A 354 9.17 -1.07 18.61
C ASP A 354 9.74 0.34 18.35
N GLU A 355 10.56 0.52 17.30
CA GLU A 355 11.30 1.78 17.10
C GLU A 355 10.41 2.95 16.68
N TRP A 356 9.45 2.71 15.80
CA TRP A 356 8.55 3.74 15.25
C TRP A 356 7.17 3.74 15.90
N ARG A 357 7.04 3.14 17.06
CA ARG A 357 5.81 3.12 17.83
C ARG A 357 5.91 4.04 19.04
N THR A 358 4.82 4.71 19.37
CA THR A 358 4.72 5.54 20.57
C THR A 358 3.90 4.83 21.64
N GLU A 359 4.57 4.53 22.74
CA GLU A 359 3.97 3.98 23.97
C GLU A 359 4.55 4.76 25.13
N CYS A 360 3.78 5.60 25.82
CA CYS A 360 4.27 6.39 26.93
C CYS A 360 3.19 6.66 27.96
N ASP A 361 3.64 7.02 29.17
CA ASP A 361 2.76 7.57 30.19
C ASP A 361 2.82 9.10 30.11
N VAL A 362 1.67 9.73 30.28
CA VAL A 362 1.51 11.18 30.40
C VAL A 362 0.78 11.51 31.69
N THR A 363 1.07 12.66 32.29
CA THR A 363 0.36 13.11 33.51
C THR A 363 -0.33 14.41 33.19
N THR A 364 -1.63 14.49 33.48
CA THR A 364 -2.40 15.71 33.31
C THR A 364 -2.11 16.70 34.44
N ASP A 365 -2.19 17.98 34.14
CA ASP A 365 -2.15 19.09 35.11
C ASP A 365 -3.50 19.23 35.86
N GLU A 366 -3.63 20.31 36.67
CA GLU A 366 -4.83 20.65 37.40
C GLU A 366 -6.05 20.94 36.52
N ASN A 367 -5.84 21.31 35.25
CA ASN A 367 -6.85 21.61 34.23
C ASN A 367 -7.20 20.37 33.37
N GLY A 368 -6.58 19.21 33.62
CA GLY A 368 -6.72 18.01 32.84
C GLY A 368 -5.91 18.03 31.54
N CYS A 369 -4.92 18.91 31.41
CA CYS A 369 -4.10 19.04 30.20
C CYS A 369 -2.78 18.26 30.32
N ALA A 370 -2.29 17.70 29.22
CA ALA A 370 -0.96 17.10 29.12
C ALA A 370 -0.36 17.31 27.73
N ASP A 371 0.95 17.59 27.68
CA ASP A 371 1.72 17.60 26.44
C ASP A 371 1.96 16.17 25.95
N VAL A 372 1.70 15.94 24.68
CA VAL A 372 1.98 14.66 24.03
C VAL A 372 2.83 14.86 22.77
N CYS A 373 3.75 13.95 22.56
CA CYS A 373 4.57 13.89 21.35
C CYS A 373 4.69 12.44 20.91
N GLY A 374 4.26 12.11 19.67
CA GLY A 374 4.30 10.76 19.18
C GLY A 374 4.21 10.67 17.66
N PHE A 375 4.45 9.48 17.11
CA PHE A 375 4.25 9.25 15.69
C PHE A 375 2.79 9.49 15.32
N LYS A 376 2.56 10.11 14.15
CA LYS A 376 1.20 10.38 13.65
C LYS A 376 0.41 9.07 13.49
N GLY A 377 -0.85 9.09 13.92
CA GLY A 377 -1.71 7.91 13.86
C GLY A 377 -2.85 7.92 14.88
N ALA A 378 -3.49 6.76 15.02
CA ALA A 378 -4.55 6.55 16.00
C ALA A 378 -3.97 6.01 17.31
N TYR A 379 -4.56 6.46 18.43
CA TYR A 379 -4.13 6.12 19.78
C TYR A 379 -5.31 5.76 20.68
N THR A 380 -5.01 5.06 21.75
CA THR A 380 -5.88 4.89 22.91
C THR A 380 -5.22 5.55 24.12
N LEU A 381 -5.95 6.42 24.81
CA LEU A 381 -5.60 6.94 26.13
C LEU A 381 -6.33 6.15 27.19
N SER A 382 -5.65 5.73 28.28
CA SER A 382 -6.26 4.92 29.33
C SER A 382 -5.72 5.27 30.71
N ASP A 383 -6.59 5.24 31.74
CA ASP A 383 -6.23 5.28 33.15
C ASP A 383 -6.10 3.88 33.79
N GLY A 384 -6.21 2.81 32.98
CA GLY A 384 -6.26 1.41 33.41
C GLY A 384 -7.66 0.86 33.53
N THR A 385 -8.68 1.70 33.73
CA THR A 385 -10.10 1.31 33.85
C THR A 385 -10.92 1.85 32.67
N LYS A 386 -10.71 3.09 32.30
CA LYS A 386 -11.41 3.80 31.25
C LYS A 386 -10.50 3.99 30.05
N LYS A 387 -11.07 4.10 28.84
CA LYS A 387 -10.34 4.31 27.60
C LYS A 387 -11.03 5.36 26.74
N ALA A 388 -10.21 6.07 25.95
CA ALA A 388 -10.69 6.99 24.95
C ALA A 388 -9.80 6.93 23.69
N PRO A 389 -10.36 6.94 22.47
CA PRO A 389 -9.61 7.07 21.24
C PRO A 389 -9.18 8.52 21.02
N LEU A 390 -8.01 8.71 20.40
CA LEU A 390 -7.56 10.00 19.87
C LEU A 390 -6.68 9.80 18.65
N ARG A 391 -6.41 10.89 17.91
CA ARG A 391 -5.54 10.87 16.76
C ARG A 391 -4.51 11.99 16.86
N LEU A 392 -3.25 11.65 16.65
CA LEU A 392 -2.17 12.62 16.46
C LEU A 392 -1.95 12.79 14.95
N GLU A 393 -2.23 13.97 14.40
CA GLU A 393 -2.15 14.21 12.95
C GLU A 393 -1.24 15.38 12.57
N LYS A 394 -1.22 16.42 13.36
CA LYS A 394 -0.49 17.66 13.12
C LYS A 394 0.05 18.25 14.41
N ASP A 395 1.08 19.09 14.26
CA ASP A 395 1.59 19.90 15.35
C ASP A 395 0.60 20.99 15.73
N ASP A 396 0.70 21.46 16.98
CA ASP A 396 0.00 22.57 17.57
C ASP A 396 -1.52 22.49 17.53
N GLY A 397 -2.09 22.43 18.68
CA GLY A 397 -3.54 22.37 18.92
C GLY A 397 -3.85 21.78 20.25
N VAL A 398 -5.14 21.69 20.55
CA VAL A 398 -5.68 20.99 21.71
C VAL A 398 -6.61 19.90 21.21
N ILE A 399 -6.38 18.67 21.65
CA ILE A 399 -7.27 17.57 21.35
C ILE A 399 -8.13 17.33 22.61
N GLU A 400 -9.43 17.56 22.49
CA GLU A 400 -10.39 17.23 23.55
C GLU A 400 -10.61 15.73 23.61
N VAL A 401 -10.42 15.12 24.80
CA VAL A 401 -10.54 13.70 25.01
C VAL A 401 -11.54 13.44 26.13
N ALA A 402 -12.65 12.77 25.85
CA ALA A 402 -13.61 12.34 26.85
C ALA A 402 -13.26 10.91 27.31
N LEU A 403 -12.79 10.77 28.53
CA LEU A 403 -12.45 9.47 29.12
C LEU A 403 -13.75 8.80 29.63
N GLY A 404 -14.31 7.91 28.80
CA GLY A 404 -15.58 7.23 29.08
C GLY A 404 -15.42 5.91 29.85
N GLU A 405 -16.52 5.33 30.25
CA GLU A 405 -16.55 3.97 30.82
C GLU A 405 -16.29 2.92 29.74
N ARG A 406 -15.85 1.71 30.14
CA ARG A 406 -15.66 0.58 29.24
C ARG A 406 -16.97 0.26 28.49
N ASP A 407 -16.91 0.17 27.15
CA ASP A 407 -17.87 -0.64 26.40
C ASP A 407 -17.60 -2.13 26.61
#